data_0a351c96c1a76aa5549bc7b275095230
#
_entry.id   0a351c96c1a76aa5549bc7b275095230
#
_cell.length_a   1.000
_cell.length_b   1.000
_cell.length_c   1.000
_cell.angle_alpha   90.00
_cell.angle_beta   90.00
_cell.angle_gamma   90.00
#
_symmetry.space_group_name_H-M   'P 1'
#
loop_
_entity.id
_entity.type
_entity.pdbx_description
1 polymer ?
#
loop_
_entity_poly.entity_id
_entity_poly.type
_entity_poly.pdbx_seq_one_letter_code
_entity_poly.pdbx_strand_id
1 'polypeptide(L)'
;MTIQELFDYVDAVRPNSYGNHTKMVWVNEIEGAVQTEIMGIAPSDVTKYENNVDPHTTLMVSAPHAKLYAWYVIAMIDLVTMGNAAFENSQKVFQKFWDEYARWYLRTHRKI
;
A
#
# COMPACT_ATOMS: atom_id res chain seq x y z
N MET A 1 1.45 -6.83 -8.46
CA MET A 1 0.30 -5.90 -8.69
C MET A 1 0.84 -4.62 -9.29
N THR A 2 0.26 -4.20 -10.41
CA THR A 2 0.57 -2.90 -10.99
C THR A 2 -0.23 -1.80 -10.30
N ILE A 3 0.17 -0.56 -10.51
CA ILE A 3 -0.57 0.60 -9.99
C ILE A 3 -2.01 0.58 -10.52
N GLN A 4 -2.21 0.27 -11.80
CA GLN A 4 -3.56 0.22 -12.37
C GLN A 4 -4.42 -0.87 -11.74
N GLU A 5 -3.86 -2.06 -11.56
CA GLU A 5 -4.56 -3.15 -10.89
C GLU A 5 -4.94 -2.79 -9.45
N LEU A 6 -4.05 -2.10 -8.75
CA LEU A 6 -4.33 -1.60 -7.40
C LEU A 6 -5.52 -0.64 -7.40
N PHE A 7 -5.53 0.34 -8.29
CA PHE A 7 -6.61 1.31 -8.36
C PHE A 7 -7.94 0.66 -8.74
N ASP A 8 -7.92 -0.29 -9.68
CA ASP A 8 -9.12 -1.03 -10.07
C ASP A 8 -9.69 -1.83 -8.90
N TYR A 9 -8.83 -2.49 -8.14
CA TYR A 9 -9.25 -3.24 -6.95
C TYR A 9 -9.86 -2.32 -5.88
N VAL A 10 -9.19 -1.21 -5.58
CA VAL A 10 -9.67 -0.24 -4.59
C VAL A 10 -11.04 0.31 -4.99
N ASP A 11 -11.19 0.72 -6.24
CA ASP A 11 -12.44 1.31 -6.72
C ASP A 11 -13.59 0.29 -6.73
N ALA A 12 -13.28 -0.99 -6.97
CA ALA A 12 -14.28 -2.05 -6.91
C ALA A 12 -14.73 -2.35 -5.48
N VAL A 13 -13.80 -2.36 -4.53
CA VAL A 13 -14.10 -2.67 -3.11
C VAL A 13 -14.69 -1.46 -2.40
N ARG A 14 -14.18 -0.27 -2.69
CA ARG A 14 -14.62 0.96 -2.03
C ARG A 14 -14.80 2.05 -3.08
N PRO A 15 -15.97 2.12 -3.73
CA PRO A 15 -16.25 3.19 -4.69
C PRO A 15 -16.02 4.57 -4.09
N ASN A 16 -15.33 5.42 -4.84
CA ASN A 16 -14.93 6.75 -4.37
C ASN A 16 -14.75 7.68 -5.55
N SER A 17 -14.69 8.99 -5.25
CA SER A 17 -14.49 10.02 -6.26
C SER A 17 -13.09 10.62 -6.24
N TYR A 18 -12.15 10.01 -5.51
CA TYR A 18 -10.77 10.52 -5.45
C TYR A 18 -10.05 10.26 -6.77
N GLY A 19 -9.30 11.26 -7.22
CA GLY A 19 -8.47 11.12 -8.41
C GLY A 19 -7.22 10.30 -8.19
N ASN A 20 -6.58 9.91 -9.28
CA ASN A 20 -5.37 9.10 -9.21
C ASN A 20 -4.22 9.82 -8.48
N HIS A 21 -4.15 11.15 -8.58
CA HIS A 21 -3.14 11.93 -7.87
C HIS A 21 -3.23 11.72 -6.35
N THR A 22 -4.42 11.82 -5.78
CA THR A 22 -4.61 11.61 -4.34
C THR A 22 -4.27 10.18 -3.93
N LYS A 23 -4.71 9.20 -4.72
CA LYS A 23 -4.39 7.79 -4.46
C LYS A 23 -2.89 7.54 -4.54
N MET A 24 -2.17 8.19 -5.47
CA MET A 24 -0.72 8.06 -5.58
C MET A 24 0.02 8.60 -4.36
N VAL A 25 -0.50 9.65 -3.72
CA VAL A 25 0.08 10.12 -2.44
C VAL A 25 0.06 8.99 -1.42
N TRP A 26 -1.06 8.31 -1.29
CA TRP A 26 -1.18 7.20 -0.34
C TRP A 26 -0.33 5.99 -0.74
N VAL A 27 -0.23 5.69 -2.04
CA VAL A 27 0.64 4.62 -2.54
C VAL A 27 2.10 4.91 -2.19
N ASN A 28 2.55 6.14 -2.39
CA ASN A 28 3.91 6.52 -2.02
C ASN A 28 4.16 6.43 -0.51
N GLU A 29 3.18 6.77 0.30
CA GLU A 29 3.29 6.63 1.75
C GLU A 29 3.52 5.18 2.16
N ILE A 30 2.70 4.26 1.65
CA ILE A 30 2.82 2.85 2.03
C ILE A 30 4.04 2.19 1.38
N GLU A 31 4.37 2.52 0.15
CA GLU A 31 5.57 1.99 -0.49
C GLU A 31 6.84 2.48 0.23
N GLY A 32 6.85 3.73 0.68
CA GLY A 32 7.94 4.27 1.49
C GLY A 32 8.06 3.55 2.83
N ALA A 33 6.94 3.27 3.49
CA ALA A 33 6.93 2.54 4.77
C ALA A 33 7.45 1.10 4.60
N VAL A 34 7.04 0.42 3.53
CA VAL A 34 7.55 -0.93 3.22
C VAL A 34 9.07 -0.89 3.07
N GLN A 35 9.58 0.07 2.32
CA GLN A 35 11.01 0.16 2.06
C GLN A 35 11.82 0.46 3.33
N THR A 36 11.36 1.39 4.16
CA THR A 36 12.11 1.80 5.35
C THR A 36 11.91 0.84 6.52
N GLU A 37 10.69 0.42 6.80
CA GLU A 37 10.38 -0.35 8.01
C GLU A 37 10.57 -1.85 7.85
N ILE A 38 10.35 -2.38 6.65
CA ILE A 38 10.48 -3.82 6.40
C ILE A 38 11.79 -4.16 5.70
N MET A 39 12.10 -3.45 4.61
CA MET A 39 13.28 -3.75 3.80
C MET A 39 14.57 -3.13 4.35
N GLY A 40 14.47 -2.18 5.27
CA GLY A 40 15.64 -1.53 5.87
C GLY A 40 16.37 -0.56 4.96
N ILE A 41 15.67 -0.02 3.96
CA ILE A 41 16.25 0.96 3.03
C ILE A 41 16.29 2.32 3.74
N ALA A 42 17.43 3.03 3.61
CA ALA A 42 17.57 4.36 4.19
C ALA A 42 16.56 5.33 3.56
N PRO A 43 15.98 6.26 4.35
CA PRO A 43 15.01 7.22 3.80
C PRO A 43 15.48 7.99 2.56
N SER A 44 16.77 8.27 2.47
CA SER A 44 17.35 8.96 1.31
C SER A 44 17.37 8.11 0.03
N ASP A 45 17.26 6.78 0.17
CA ASP A 45 17.35 5.82 -0.94
C ASP A 45 15.99 5.26 -1.36
N VAL A 46 14.92 5.74 -0.75
CA VAL A 46 13.56 5.25 -1.00
C VAL A 46 13.11 5.60 -2.43
N THR A 47 12.60 4.61 -3.14
CA THR A 47 11.96 4.81 -4.44
C THR A 47 10.60 5.48 -4.25
N LYS A 48 10.37 6.57 -4.98
CA LYS A 48 9.12 7.31 -4.96
C LYS A 48 8.60 7.47 -6.39
N TYR A 49 7.30 7.29 -6.57
CA TYR A 49 6.70 7.41 -7.90
C TYR A 49 6.25 8.86 -8.15
N GLU A 50 6.53 9.34 -9.36
CA GLU A 50 6.03 10.65 -9.81
C GLU A 50 4.55 10.56 -10.21
N ASN A 51 3.87 11.71 -10.31
CA ASN A 51 2.45 11.76 -10.66
C ASN A 51 2.16 11.20 -12.05
N ASN A 52 3.14 11.28 -12.95
CA ASN A 52 3.03 10.79 -14.32
C ASN A 52 3.59 9.39 -14.51
N VAL A 53 3.79 8.64 -13.42
CA VAL A 53 4.30 7.26 -13.52
C VAL A 53 3.37 6.41 -14.40
N ASP A 54 3.99 5.51 -15.17
CA ASP A 54 3.23 4.57 -15.99
C ASP A 54 2.34 3.70 -15.09
N PRO A 55 1.01 3.68 -15.33
CA PRO A 55 0.10 2.85 -14.52
C PRO A 55 0.40 1.35 -14.58
N HIS A 56 1.15 0.89 -15.58
CA HIS A 56 1.57 -0.50 -15.68
C HIS A 56 2.83 -0.83 -14.85
N THR A 57 3.37 0.15 -14.13
CA THR A 57 4.50 -0.06 -13.21
C THR A 57 4.09 -1.04 -12.11
N THR A 58 4.93 -2.05 -11.89
CA THR A 58 4.71 -3.05 -10.83
C THR A 58 5.23 -2.53 -9.50
N LEU A 59 4.42 -2.66 -8.46
CA LEU A 59 4.79 -2.30 -7.09
C LEU A 59 5.74 -3.34 -6.50
N MET A 60 6.49 -2.96 -5.47
CA MET A 60 7.57 -3.79 -4.92
C MET A 60 7.09 -5.06 -4.23
N VAL A 61 5.97 -4.99 -3.52
CA VAL A 61 5.41 -6.15 -2.83
C VAL A 61 4.58 -6.94 -3.84
N SER A 62 4.97 -8.20 -4.05
CA SER A 62 4.27 -9.08 -4.99
C SER A 62 3.22 -9.94 -4.30
N ALA A 63 2.39 -10.63 -5.11
CA ALA A 63 1.44 -11.60 -4.60
C ALA A 63 2.17 -12.68 -3.77
N PRO A 64 1.58 -13.21 -2.70
CA PRO A 64 0.21 -12.99 -2.25
C PRO A 64 0.03 -11.78 -1.33
N HIS A 65 1.05 -10.97 -1.11
CA HIS A 65 1.07 -9.91 -0.09
C HIS A 65 0.66 -8.53 -0.62
N ALA A 66 0.50 -8.37 -1.93
CA ALA A 66 0.29 -7.05 -2.56
C ALA A 66 -1.01 -6.35 -2.10
N LYS A 67 -1.96 -7.06 -1.53
CA LYS A 67 -3.20 -6.46 -1.02
C LYS A 67 -2.98 -5.49 0.13
N LEU A 68 -1.80 -5.49 0.75
CA LEU A 68 -1.48 -4.50 1.77
C LEU A 68 -1.60 -3.07 1.23
N TYR A 69 -1.22 -2.85 -0.03
CA TYR A 69 -1.39 -1.55 -0.66
C TYR A 69 -2.85 -1.13 -0.74
N ALA A 70 -3.68 -2.06 -1.23
CA ALA A 70 -5.10 -1.79 -1.43
C ALA A 70 -5.79 -1.44 -0.12
N TRP A 71 -5.52 -2.18 0.93
CA TRP A 71 -6.18 -1.94 2.21
C TRP A 71 -5.63 -0.72 2.95
N TYR A 72 -4.39 -0.31 2.68
CA TYR A 72 -3.92 0.98 3.14
C TYR A 72 -4.71 2.12 2.49
N VAL A 73 -4.86 2.09 1.17
CA VAL A 73 -5.61 3.12 0.44
C VAL A 73 -7.09 3.13 0.85
N ILE A 74 -7.69 1.95 0.98
CA ILE A 74 -9.09 1.82 1.45
C ILE A 74 -9.25 2.41 2.85
N ALA A 75 -8.30 2.14 3.76
CA ALA A 75 -8.34 2.70 5.11
C ALA A 75 -8.27 4.24 5.08
N MET A 76 -7.44 4.79 4.23
CA MET A 76 -7.34 6.25 4.08
C MET A 76 -8.63 6.86 3.51
N ILE A 77 -9.25 6.20 2.53
CA ILE A 77 -10.54 6.62 1.99
C ILE A 77 -11.60 6.60 3.11
N ASP A 78 -11.64 5.53 3.88
CA ASP A 78 -12.61 5.38 4.97
C ASP A 78 -12.40 6.44 6.04
N LEU A 79 -11.16 6.74 6.41
CA LEU A 79 -10.84 7.77 7.40
C LEU A 79 -11.39 9.14 6.98
N VAL A 80 -11.16 9.51 5.72
CA VAL A 80 -11.55 10.83 5.20
C VAL A 80 -13.06 10.90 4.94
N THR A 81 -13.67 9.81 4.48
CA THR A 81 -15.06 9.79 4.01
C THR A 81 -16.06 9.40 5.10
N MET A 82 -15.72 8.40 5.92
CA MET A 82 -16.67 7.77 6.85
C MET A 82 -16.28 7.89 8.32
N GLY A 83 -15.07 8.35 8.63
CA GLY A 83 -14.62 8.58 9.99
C GLY A 83 -13.92 7.38 10.64
N ASN A 84 -13.69 7.51 11.96
CA ASN A 84 -12.77 6.63 12.70
C ASN A 84 -13.20 5.17 12.75
N ALA A 85 -14.50 4.88 12.90
CA ALA A 85 -14.96 3.49 13.02
C ALA A 85 -14.70 2.68 11.76
N ALA A 86 -14.99 3.25 10.59
CA ALA A 86 -14.71 2.59 9.31
C ALA A 86 -13.20 2.45 9.09
N PHE A 87 -12.42 3.48 9.43
CA PHE A 87 -10.97 3.45 9.35
C PHE A 87 -10.40 2.30 10.20
N GLU A 88 -10.84 2.17 11.45
CA GLU A 88 -10.35 1.11 12.33
C GLU A 88 -10.58 -0.28 11.78
N ASN A 89 -11.73 -0.52 11.17
CA ASN A 89 -12.04 -1.82 10.56
C ASN A 89 -11.12 -2.11 9.36
N SER A 90 -10.95 -1.14 8.47
CA SER A 90 -10.08 -1.30 7.29
C SER A 90 -8.60 -1.40 7.71
N GLN A 91 -8.20 -0.66 8.73
CA GLN A 91 -6.85 -0.70 9.28
C GLN A 91 -6.50 -2.09 9.83
N LYS A 92 -7.45 -2.78 10.46
CA LYS A 92 -7.23 -4.15 10.95
C LYS A 92 -6.93 -5.11 9.81
N VAL A 93 -7.62 -4.97 8.69
CA VAL A 93 -7.36 -5.80 7.50
C VAL A 93 -5.99 -5.47 6.93
N PHE A 94 -5.66 -4.20 6.80
CA PHE A 94 -4.34 -3.77 6.35
C PHE A 94 -3.25 -4.33 7.26
N GLN A 95 -3.41 -4.23 8.58
CA GLN A 95 -2.41 -4.68 9.54
C GLN A 95 -2.14 -6.17 9.42
N LYS A 96 -3.16 -6.95 9.13
CA LYS A 96 -3.00 -8.39 8.88
C LYS A 96 -2.08 -8.65 7.68
N PHE A 97 -2.32 -7.97 6.55
CA PHE A 97 -1.48 -8.13 5.36
C PHE A 97 -0.06 -7.63 5.59
N TRP A 98 0.08 -6.51 6.30
CA TRP A 98 1.37 -5.96 6.66
C TRP A 98 2.19 -6.96 7.51
N ASP A 99 1.58 -7.50 8.54
CA ASP A 99 2.24 -8.44 9.46
C ASP A 99 2.65 -9.73 8.72
N GLU A 100 1.78 -10.24 7.86
CA GLU A 100 2.09 -11.43 7.06
C GLU A 100 3.29 -11.19 6.14
N TYR A 101 3.32 -10.05 5.47
CA TYR A 101 4.44 -9.70 4.59
C TYR A 101 5.73 -9.48 5.38
N ALA A 102 5.67 -8.75 6.48
CA ALA A 102 6.83 -8.49 7.32
C ALA A 102 7.46 -9.80 7.82
N ARG A 103 6.63 -10.73 8.28
CA ARG A 103 7.11 -12.04 8.73
C ARG A 103 7.75 -12.83 7.59
N TRP A 104 7.10 -12.84 6.42
CA TRP A 104 7.65 -13.51 5.25
C TRP A 104 8.99 -12.91 4.84
N TYR A 105 9.08 -11.60 4.80
CA TYR A 105 10.30 -10.90 4.40
C TYR A 105 11.44 -11.22 5.35
N LEU A 106 11.20 -11.17 6.66
CA LEU A 106 12.21 -11.49 7.66
C LEU A 106 12.71 -12.92 7.54
N ARG A 107 11.81 -13.88 7.29
CA ARG A 107 12.20 -15.29 7.11
C ARG A 107 13.08 -15.49 5.88
N THR A 108 12.76 -14.82 4.79
CA THR A 108 13.42 -15.05 3.50
C THR A 108 14.67 -14.20 3.29
N HIS A 109 14.82 -13.14 4.08
CA HIS A 109 15.96 -12.21 3.98
C HIS A 109 16.84 -12.24 5.23
N ARG A 110 16.63 -13.21 6.10
CA ARG A 110 17.45 -13.35 7.32
C ARG A 110 18.88 -13.68 6.95
N LYS A 111 19.83 -12.91 7.48
CA LYS A 111 21.25 -13.24 7.42
C LYS A 111 21.57 -14.19 8.57
N ILE A 112 22.16 -15.30 8.24
CA ILE A 112 22.63 -16.28 9.21
C ILE A 112 24.10 -16.00 9.53
#